data_685433f9303ba143e39376c97b7cc5e7
#
_entry.id   685433f9303ba143e39376c97b7cc5e7
#
_cell.length_a   1.000
_cell.length_b   1.000
_cell.length_c   1.000
_cell.angle_alpha   90.00
_cell.angle_beta   90.00
_cell.angle_gamma   90.00
#
_symmetry.space_group_name_H-M   'P 1'
#
loop_
_entity.id
_entity.type
_entity.pdbx_description
1 polymer ?
#
loop_
_entity_poly.entity_id
_entity_poly.type
_entity_poly.pdbx_seq_one_letter_code
_entity_poly.pdbx_strand_id
1 'polypeptide(L)'
;RLATAIDKNASKRLELQKIFVWIGRAKHISISDYCDVVVGLDKKSNALHYASLLFLVAAIVFTCVINPVIGIWLSIITYYKFKAGVDRYFICVNHIVKLLMGAGKITALNVDFLEEYNIKLKNITEDLSDIMKRSWLLETGNVDGSIMEMALDYLRMLTHADLIKFNNLIKLFHDKEKRIYELIDTLGFIESSIAIASFRNMLDAWCIPEFKNDSDMQLEVRNVY
;
A
#
# COMPACT_ATOMS: atom_id res chain seq x y z
N ARG A 1 -7.66 -12.87 -23.47
CA ARG A 1 -6.68 -13.99 -23.39
C ARG A 1 -6.41 -14.37 -21.93
N LEU A 2 -5.99 -13.44 -21.04
CA LEU A 2 -5.68 -13.76 -19.65
C LEU A 2 -6.87 -14.35 -18.88
N ALA A 3 -8.07 -13.72 -18.94
CA ALA A 3 -9.27 -14.22 -18.29
C ALA A 3 -9.62 -15.66 -18.72
N THR A 4 -9.42 -16.01 -20.00
CA THR A 4 -9.66 -17.38 -20.49
C THR A 4 -8.63 -18.38 -19.98
N ALA A 5 -7.37 -17.97 -19.77
CA ALA A 5 -6.35 -18.81 -19.15
C ALA A 5 -6.62 -19.05 -17.67
N ILE A 6 -7.04 -18.01 -16.95
CA ILE A 6 -7.47 -18.07 -15.54
C ILE A 6 -8.69 -18.99 -15.38
N ASP A 7 -9.63 -18.92 -16.33
CA ASP A 7 -10.85 -19.72 -16.31
C ASP A 7 -10.55 -21.22 -16.34
N LYS A 8 -9.60 -21.64 -17.18
CA LYS A 8 -9.16 -23.03 -17.32
C LYS A 8 -8.43 -23.58 -16.08
N ASN A 9 -7.96 -22.73 -15.18
CA ASN A 9 -7.13 -23.08 -14.02
C ASN A 9 -7.77 -22.70 -12.69
N ALA A 10 -8.87 -23.37 -12.33
CA ALA A 10 -9.67 -23.03 -11.13
C ALA A 10 -8.85 -22.99 -9.82
N SER A 11 -7.90 -23.92 -9.63
CA SER A 11 -7.04 -23.95 -8.44
C SER A 11 -6.17 -22.69 -8.34
N LYS A 12 -5.49 -22.33 -9.43
CA LYS A 12 -4.63 -21.12 -9.45
C LYS A 12 -5.45 -19.84 -9.35
N ARG A 13 -6.63 -19.81 -9.95
CA ARG A 13 -7.59 -18.71 -9.77
C ARG A 13 -7.93 -18.51 -8.28
N LEU A 14 -8.21 -19.59 -7.55
CA LEU A 14 -8.53 -19.51 -6.12
C LEU A 14 -7.34 -19.01 -5.30
N GLU A 15 -6.11 -19.43 -5.60
CA GLU A 15 -4.90 -18.95 -4.93
C GLU A 15 -4.72 -17.44 -5.16
N LEU A 16 -4.89 -16.96 -6.38
CA LEU A 16 -4.85 -15.54 -6.72
C LEU A 16 -5.95 -14.75 -5.98
N GLN A 17 -7.20 -15.25 -5.99
CA GLN A 17 -8.31 -14.63 -5.25
C GLN A 17 -7.99 -14.47 -3.77
N LYS A 18 -7.39 -15.48 -3.12
CA LYS A 18 -6.97 -15.41 -1.71
C LYS A 18 -5.97 -14.29 -1.47
N ILE A 19 -5.03 -14.06 -2.41
CA ILE A 19 -4.07 -12.96 -2.29
C ILE A 19 -4.79 -11.61 -2.38
N PHE A 20 -5.71 -11.42 -3.33
CA PHE A 20 -6.47 -10.17 -3.45
C PHE A 20 -7.39 -9.94 -2.24
N VAL A 21 -8.01 -10.99 -1.68
CA VAL A 21 -8.77 -10.91 -0.42
C VAL A 21 -7.84 -10.48 0.74
N TRP A 22 -6.62 -11.01 0.80
CA TRP A 22 -5.64 -10.63 1.81
C TRP A 22 -5.16 -9.17 1.65
N ILE A 23 -4.94 -8.68 0.43
CA ILE A 23 -4.65 -7.27 0.15
C ILE A 23 -5.79 -6.41 0.71
N GLY A 24 -7.03 -6.85 0.52
CA GLY A 24 -8.23 -6.16 0.96
C GLY A 24 -8.63 -5.04 0.00
N ARG A 25 -9.77 -4.44 0.27
CA ARG A 25 -10.30 -3.31 -0.51
C ARG A 25 -10.02 -1.99 0.18
N ALA A 26 -9.75 -0.97 -0.61
CA ALA A 26 -9.75 0.39 -0.14
C ALA A 26 -11.13 0.73 0.45
N LYS A 27 -11.15 1.34 1.65
CA LYS A 27 -12.40 1.75 2.28
C LYS A 27 -12.74 3.18 1.80
N HIS A 28 -13.93 3.34 1.25
CA HIS A 28 -14.55 4.62 0.89
C HIS A 28 -14.01 5.34 -0.34
N ILE A 29 -12.80 5.07 -0.82
CA ILE A 29 -12.20 5.70 -1.99
C ILE A 29 -11.49 4.66 -2.86
N SER A 30 -11.20 4.99 -4.12
CA SER A 30 -10.48 4.09 -5.03
C SER A 30 -9.00 3.95 -4.62
N ILE A 31 -8.33 2.91 -5.12
CA ILE A 31 -6.89 2.70 -4.85
C ILE A 31 -6.05 3.79 -5.50
N SER A 32 -6.43 4.27 -6.68
CA SER A 32 -5.80 5.41 -7.34
C SER A 32 -5.89 6.66 -6.47
N ASP A 33 -7.07 6.95 -5.88
CA ASP A 33 -7.23 8.09 -4.99
C ASP A 33 -6.34 8.00 -3.74
N TYR A 34 -6.08 6.80 -3.22
CA TYR A 34 -5.10 6.62 -2.14
C TYR A 34 -3.70 7.02 -2.57
N CYS A 35 -3.31 6.68 -3.80
CA CYS A 35 -2.02 7.08 -4.36
C CYS A 35 -1.96 8.59 -4.55
N ASP A 36 -2.99 9.19 -5.14
CA ASP A 36 -3.09 10.64 -5.36
C ASP A 36 -3.00 11.43 -4.05
N VAL A 37 -3.69 10.93 -3.00
CA VAL A 37 -3.63 11.52 -1.66
C VAL A 37 -2.21 11.46 -1.10
N VAL A 38 -1.51 10.33 -1.24
CA VAL A 38 -0.15 10.16 -0.70
C VAL A 38 0.87 10.97 -1.49
N VAL A 39 0.77 10.98 -2.81
CA VAL A 39 1.64 11.76 -3.70
C VAL A 39 1.37 13.26 -3.56
N GLY A 40 0.13 13.67 -3.31
CA GLY A 40 -0.24 15.07 -3.05
C GLY A 40 0.24 15.63 -1.70
N LEU A 41 0.84 14.81 -0.82
CA LEU A 41 1.38 15.26 0.44
C LEU A 41 2.72 16.00 0.26
N ASP A 42 2.86 17.16 0.89
CA ASP A 42 4.12 17.90 0.89
C ASP A 42 5.25 17.11 1.55
N LYS A 43 6.45 17.18 0.96
CA LYS A 43 7.68 16.62 1.54
C LYS A 43 8.06 17.41 2.79
N LYS A 44 7.72 16.91 3.97
CA LYS A 44 8.07 17.56 5.24
C LYS A 44 9.49 17.23 5.68
N SER A 45 10.14 18.23 6.30
CA SER A 45 11.46 18.06 6.91
C SER A 45 11.33 17.38 8.27
N ASN A 46 12.28 16.50 8.59
CA ASN A 46 12.39 15.88 9.91
C ASN A 46 13.18 16.75 10.93
N ALA A 47 13.62 17.96 10.54
CA ALA A 47 14.49 18.79 11.37
C ALA A 47 13.90 19.08 12.75
N LEU A 48 12.60 19.36 12.83
CA LEU A 48 11.93 19.62 14.10
C LEU A 48 11.84 18.39 15.01
N HIS A 49 11.64 17.19 14.40
CA HIS A 49 11.64 15.94 15.15
C HIS A 49 13.03 15.64 15.73
N TYR A 50 14.08 15.84 14.95
CA TYR A 50 15.46 15.69 15.42
C TYR A 50 15.85 16.74 16.45
N ALA A 51 15.40 18.00 16.29
CA ALA A 51 15.62 19.04 17.30
C ALA A 51 14.92 18.72 18.62
N SER A 52 13.68 18.22 18.59
CA SER A 52 12.95 17.77 19.78
C SER A 52 13.66 16.60 20.49
N LEU A 53 14.17 15.63 19.70
CA LEU A 53 14.92 14.50 20.23
C LEU A 53 16.26 14.94 20.86
N LEU A 54 16.97 15.84 20.19
CA LEU A 54 18.22 16.41 20.72
C LEU A 54 17.99 17.12 22.04
N PHE A 55 16.92 17.93 22.11
CA PHE A 55 16.53 18.62 23.34
C PHE A 55 16.17 17.65 24.47
N LEU A 56 15.43 16.56 24.16
CA LEU A 56 15.10 15.52 25.13
C LEU A 56 16.38 14.86 25.69
N VAL A 57 17.32 14.50 24.82
CA VAL A 57 18.61 13.90 25.22
C VAL A 57 19.42 14.89 26.06
N ALA A 58 19.50 16.16 25.66
CA ALA A 58 20.18 17.20 26.42
C ALA A 58 19.53 17.38 27.80
N ALA A 59 18.21 17.39 27.92
CA ALA A 59 17.50 17.51 29.20
C ALA A 59 17.77 16.31 30.13
N ILE A 60 17.95 15.11 29.58
CA ILE A 60 18.32 13.92 30.37
C ILE A 60 19.79 14.01 30.84
N VAL A 61 20.72 14.42 29.95
CA VAL A 61 22.16 14.50 30.27
C VAL A 61 22.44 15.64 31.26
N PHE A 62 21.80 16.79 31.07
CA PHE A 62 22.00 17.98 31.91
C PHE A 62 20.91 18.13 32.96
N THR A 63 20.56 17.05 33.66
CA THR A 63 19.47 17.04 34.66
C THR A 63 19.67 18.04 35.80
N CYS A 64 20.92 18.46 36.11
CA CYS A 64 21.21 19.48 37.09
C CYS A 64 20.85 20.90 36.64
N VAL A 65 20.69 21.14 35.35
CA VAL A 65 20.40 22.46 34.74
C VAL A 65 19.02 22.51 34.13
N ILE A 66 18.60 21.42 33.47
CA ILE A 66 17.33 21.31 32.77
C ILE A 66 16.51 20.20 33.43
N ASN A 67 15.27 20.52 33.83
CA ASN A 67 14.38 19.49 34.35
C ASN A 67 13.98 18.51 33.18
N PRO A 68 14.30 17.21 33.30
CA PRO A 68 14.02 16.23 32.24
C PRO A 68 12.51 16.11 31.95
N VAL A 69 11.65 16.40 32.88
CA VAL A 69 10.20 16.44 32.72
C VAL A 69 9.78 17.44 31.63
N ILE A 70 10.45 18.59 31.55
CA ILE A 70 10.18 19.58 30.50
C ILE A 70 10.50 19.02 29.11
N GLY A 71 11.62 18.30 28.96
CA GLY A 71 12.00 17.65 27.72
C GLY A 71 10.99 16.60 27.27
N ILE A 72 10.51 15.78 28.20
CA ILE A 72 9.48 14.76 27.95
C ILE A 72 8.16 15.43 27.51
N TRP A 73 7.68 16.44 28.23
CA TRP A 73 6.45 17.15 27.87
C TRP A 73 6.54 17.83 26.50
N LEU A 74 7.65 18.47 26.20
CA LEU A 74 7.87 19.12 24.90
C LEU A 74 7.85 18.11 23.77
N SER A 75 8.50 16.95 23.95
CA SER A 75 8.47 15.85 22.98
C SER A 75 7.05 15.35 22.77
N ILE A 76 6.30 15.07 23.82
CA ILE A 76 4.91 14.60 23.75
C ILE A 76 4.01 15.61 23.02
N ILE A 77 4.07 16.89 23.37
CA ILE A 77 3.26 17.94 22.72
C ILE A 77 3.59 18.03 21.23
N THR A 78 4.89 18.02 20.90
CA THR A 78 5.35 18.06 19.52
C THR A 78 4.85 16.83 18.73
N TYR A 79 4.94 15.64 19.31
CA TYR A 79 4.45 14.41 18.71
C TYR A 79 2.95 14.50 18.36
N TYR A 80 2.10 14.83 19.33
CA TYR A 80 0.65 14.89 19.09
C TYR A 80 0.24 15.95 18.08
N LYS A 81 0.92 17.10 18.08
CA LYS A 81 0.69 18.15 17.08
C LYS A 81 0.87 17.66 15.65
N PHE A 82 1.88 16.82 15.41
CA PHE A 82 2.14 16.30 14.06
C PHE A 82 1.34 15.04 13.77
N LYS A 83 1.16 14.15 14.75
CA LYS A 83 0.45 12.88 14.56
C LYS A 83 -0.99 13.08 14.14
N ALA A 84 -1.73 13.99 14.74
CA ALA A 84 -3.11 14.29 14.37
C ALA A 84 -3.29 14.67 12.89
N GLY A 85 -2.26 15.28 12.27
CA GLY A 85 -2.26 15.61 10.86
C GLY A 85 -1.85 14.47 9.91
N VAL A 86 -1.32 13.37 10.45
CA VAL A 86 -0.71 12.29 9.68
C VAL A 86 -1.51 10.98 9.77
N ASP A 87 -2.20 10.74 10.89
CA ASP A 87 -2.88 9.46 11.15
C ASP A 87 -3.81 8.99 10.03
N ARG A 88 -4.57 9.91 9.43
CA ARG A 88 -5.47 9.59 8.32
C ARG A 88 -4.74 9.07 7.07
N TYR A 89 -3.49 9.47 6.87
CA TYR A 89 -2.68 9.07 5.72
C TYR A 89 -1.96 7.74 5.92
N PHE A 90 -1.80 7.29 7.17
CA PHE A 90 -1.23 5.97 7.45
C PHE A 90 -2.03 4.84 6.79
N ILE A 91 -3.35 4.98 6.73
CA ILE A 91 -4.23 3.98 6.09
C ILE A 91 -3.89 3.87 4.59
N CYS A 92 -3.69 5.02 3.92
CA CYS A 92 -3.34 5.05 2.49
C CYS A 92 -1.97 4.42 2.25
N VAL A 93 -0.96 4.82 3.04
CA VAL A 93 0.40 4.28 2.95
C VAL A 93 0.42 2.77 3.20
N ASN A 94 -0.25 2.30 4.26
CA ASN A 94 -0.33 0.88 4.58
C ASN A 94 -1.01 0.08 3.46
N HIS A 95 -2.02 0.63 2.80
CA HIS A 95 -2.67 -0.06 1.71
C HIS A 95 -1.74 -0.22 0.49
N ILE A 96 -0.98 0.84 0.13
CA ILE A 96 0.01 0.76 -0.95
C ILE A 96 1.11 -0.28 -0.62
N VAL A 97 1.55 -0.32 0.64
CA VAL A 97 2.51 -1.35 1.09
C VAL A 97 1.92 -2.75 0.95
N LYS A 98 0.65 -2.95 1.30
CA LYS A 98 -0.04 -4.24 1.12
C LYS A 98 -0.15 -4.65 -0.35
N LEU A 99 -0.39 -3.70 -1.27
CA LEU A 99 -0.36 -3.97 -2.71
C LEU A 99 1.01 -4.47 -3.15
N LEU A 100 2.09 -3.83 -2.68
CA LEU A 100 3.45 -4.22 -2.99
C LEU A 100 3.78 -5.63 -2.45
N MET A 101 3.40 -5.93 -1.22
CA MET A 101 3.54 -7.27 -0.65
C MET A 101 2.69 -8.32 -1.38
N GLY A 102 1.49 -7.94 -1.81
CA GLY A 102 0.62 -8.79 -2.62
C GLY A 102 1.22 -9.12 -3.98
N ALA A 103 1.86 -8.14 -4.64
CA ALA A 103 2.60 -8.38 -5.88
C ALA A 103 3.71 -9.42 -5.68
N GLY A 104 4.48 -9.32 -4.59
CA GLY A 104 5.48 -10.32 -4.23
C GLY A 104 4.89 -11.72 -4.02
N LYS A 105 3.70 -11.82 -3.41
CA LYS A 105 3.00 -13.11 -3.26
C LYS A 105 2.53 -13.68 -4.60
N ILE A 106 2.04 -12.83 -5.51
CA ILE A 106 1.61 -13.25 -6.86
C ILE A 106 2.80 -13.79 -7.66
N THR A 107 3.92 -13.08 -7.65
CA THR A 107 5.14 -13.54 -8.34
C THR A 107 5.67 -14.85 -7.76
N ALA A 108 5.56 -15.07 -6.44
CA ALA A 108 5.97 -16.30 -5.79
C ALA A 108 5.12 -17.53 -6.19
N LEU A 109 3.87 -17.33 -6.64
CA LEU A 109 3.02 -18.42 -7.14
C LEU A 109 3.53 -19.03 -8.45
N ASN A 110 4.39 -18.32 -9.18
CA ASN A 110 5.03 -18.72 -10.43
C ASN A 110 4.05 -19.39 -11.41
N VAL A 111 2.99 -18.65 -11.78
CA VAL A 111 1.90 -19.17 -12.62
C VAL A 111 2.26 -18.90 -14.09
N ASP A 112 2.32 -19.93 -14.94
CA ASP A 112 2.75 -19.86 -16.34
C ASP A 112 1.96 -18.83 -17.17
N PHE A 113 0.64 -18.79 -17.03
CA PHE A 113 -0.19 -17.83 -17.78
C PHE A 113 -0.04 -16.38 -17.32
N LEU A 114 0.71 -16.12 -16.24
CA LEU A 114 1.06 -14.80 -15.71
C LEU A 114 2.53 -14.44 -15.95
N GLU A 115 3.29 -15.20 -16.74
CA GLU A 115 4.74 -15.01 -16.88
C GLU A 115 5.12 -13.57 -17.24
N GLU A 116 4.47 -12.97 -18.24
CA GLU A 116 4.69 -11.58 -18.64
C GLU A 116 4.44 -10.60 -17.47
N TYR A 117 3.33 -10.80 -16.74
CA TYR A 117 2.98 -9.97 -15.57
C TYR A 117 3.90 -10.24 -14.39
N ASN A 118 4.35 -11.47 -14.19
CA ASN A 118 5.30 -11.83 -13.15
C ASN A 118 6.65 -11.13 -13.35
N ILE A 119 7.17 -11.09 -14.57
CA ILE A 119 8.40 -10.35 -14.89
C ILE A 119 8.19 -8.85 -14.59
N LYS A 120 7.07 -8.29 -15.03
CA LYS A 120 6.75 -6.88 -14.78
C LYS A 120 6.63 -6.57 -13.30
N LEU A 121 5.86 -7.37 -12.54
CA LEU A 121 5.69 -7.22 -11.10
C LEU A 121 7.01 -7.38 -10.34
N LYS A 122 7.87 -8.32 -10.76
CA LYS A 122 9.20 -8.51 -10.17
C LYS A 122 10.05 -7.26 -10.32
N ASN A 123 10.15 -6.71 -11.52
CA ASN A 123 10.90 -5.48 -11.76
C ASN A 123 10.35 -4.30 -10.92
N ILE A 124 9.02 -4.16 -10.83
CA ILE A 124 8.39 -3.13 -10.02
C ILE A 124 8.69 -3.33 -8.53
N THR A 125 8.58 -4.57 -8.03
CA THR A 125 8.85 -4.87 -6.60
C THR A 125 10.32 -4.69 -6.23
N GLU A 126 11.25 -4.97 -7.14
CA GLU A 126 12.67 -4.68 -6.95
C GLU A 126 12.92 -3.17 -6.86
N ASP A 127 12.35 -2.39 -7.79
CA ASP A 127 12.45 -0.92 -7.78
C ASP A 127 11.83 -0.29 -6.52
N LEU A 128 10.76 -0.89 -5.97
CA LEU A 128 10.06 -0.41 -4.78
C LEU A 128 10.53 -1.08 -3.48
N SER A 129 11.59 -1.89 -3.53
CA SER A 129 12.11 -2.64 -2.36
C SER A 129 12.46 -1.77 -1.16
N ASP A 130 12.92 -0.53 -1.40
CA ASP A 130 13.25 0.42 -0.34
C ASP A 130 12.00 0.87 0.45
N ILE A 131 10.84 0.98 -0.22
CA ILE A 131 9.56 1.27 0.43
C ILE A 131 9.23 0.11 1.36
N MET A 132 9.33 -1.13 0.88
CA MET A 132 9.02 -2.33 1.65
C MET A 132 9.94 -2.48 2.87
N LYS A 133 11.26 -2.26 2.72
CA LYS A 133 12.22 -2.31 3.83
C LYS A 133 11.96 -1.26 4.91
N ARG A 134 11.44 -0.10 4.54
CA ARG A 134 11.19 1.01 5.47
C ARG A 134 9.79 1.01 6.06
N SER A 135 8.85 0.24 5.49
CA SER A 135 7.45 0.17 5.96
C SER A 135 7.23 -0.75 7.17
N TRP A 136 8.17 -1.66 7.49
CA TRP A 136 8.01 -2.69 8.51
C TRP A 136 7.56 -2.18 9.89
N LEU A 137 7.87 -0.92 10.25
CA LEU A 137 7.45 -0.31 11.51
C LEU A 137 6.04 0.29 11.47
N LEU A 138 5.43 0.41 10.28
CA LEU A 138 4.06 0.87 10.12
C LEU A 138 3.06 -0.28 10.29
N GLU A 139 3.52 -1.53 10.14
CA GLU A 139 2.68 -2.73 10.24
C GLU A 139 2.36 -3.15 11.69
N THR A 140 3.04 -2.61 12.69
CA THR A 140 2.85 -2.98 14.10
C THR A 140 1.60 -2.36 14.72
N GLY A 141 0.49 -2.34 13.99
CA GLY A 141 -0.82 -1.92 14.46
C GLY A 141 -1.75 -3.06 14.88
N ASN A 142 -1.23 -4.25 15.14
CA ASN A 142 -2.00 -5.31 15.79
C ASN A 142 -2.06 -5.01 17.28
N VAL A 143 -3.18 -4.46 17.71
CA VAL A 143 -3.46 -4.10 19.09
C VAL A 143 -3.75 -5.37 19.89
N ASP A 144 -2.70 -6.04 20.33
CA ASP A 144 -2.85 -7.16 21.28
C ASP A 144 -2.94 -6.68 22.75
N GLY A 145 -2.83 -5.36 22.98
CA GLY A 145 -2.96 -4.76 24.31
C GLY A 145 -1.88 -5.21 25.30
N SER A 146 -0.76 -5.73 24.83
CA SER A 146 0.32 -6.20 25.71
C SER A 146 1.07 -5.03 26.33
N ILE A 147 1.62 -5.21 27.54
CA ILE A 147 2.47 -4.22 28.23
C ILE A 147 3.66 -3.81 27.34
N MET A 148 4.18 -4.73 26.55
CA MET A 148 5.27 -4.48 25.61
C MET A 148 4.85 -3.49 24.51
N GLU A 149 3.64 -3.61 23.98
CA GLU A 149 3.10 -2.65 22.99
C GLU A 149 2.94 -1.26 23.56
N MET A 150 2.41 -1.16 24.78
CA MET A 150 2.32 0.13 25.48
C MET A 150 3.70 0.76 25.63
N ALA A 151 4.72 0.00 26.04
CA ALA A 151 6.08 0.50 26.18
C ALA A 151 6.66 0.96 24.83
N LEU A 152 6.41 0.21 23.74
CA LEU A 152 6.82 0.59 22.38
C LEU A 152 6.10 1.86 21.91
N ASP A 153 4.83 2.05 22.25
CA ASP A 153 4.09 3.25 21.86
C ASP A 153 4.62 4.49 22.60
N TYR A 154 4.95 4.37 23.89
CA TYR A 154 5.64 5.45 24.60
C TYR A 154 7.00 5.76 23.99
N LEU A 155 7.78 4.74 23.61
CA LEU A 155 9.06 4.94 22.97
C LEU A 155 8.92 5.63 21.60
N ARG A 156 7.94 5.22 20.77
CA ARG A 156 7.61 5.89 19.51
C ARG A 156 7.22 7.35 19.71
N MET A 157 6.39 7.62 20.72
CA MET A 157 5.95 8.97 21.06
C MET A 157 7.13 9.86 21.48
N LEU A 158 8.07 9.35 22.26
CA LEU A 158 9.23 10.10 22.72
C LEU A 158 10.28 10.30 21.60
N THR A 159 10.46 9.30 20.74
CA THR A 159 11.47 9.34 19.66
C THR A 159 10.94 9.89 18.34
N HIS A 160 9.62 10.07 18.21
CA HIS A 160 8.94 10.46 16.97
C HIS A 160 9.25 9.50 15.79
N ALA A 161 9.61 8.24 16.09
CA ALA A 161 10.13 7.30 15.10
C ALA A 161 9.15 7.03 13.95
N ASP A 162 7.86 6.92 14.26
CA ASP A 162 6.77 6.73 13.30
C ASP A 162 6.60 7.94 12.36
N LEU A 163 6.65 9.16 12.90
CA LEU A 163 6.53 10.40 12.12
C LEU A 163 7.73 10.62 11.20
N ILE A 164 8.94 10.38 11.72
CA ILE A 164 10.17 10.46 10.91
C ILE A 164 10.14 9.45 9.76
N LYS A 165 9.70 8.22 10.04
CA LYS A 165 9.56 7.18 9.02
C LYS A 165 8.48 7.51 8.02
N PHE A 166 7.33 8.00 8.47
CA PHE A 166 6.27 8.46 7.57
C PHE A 166 6.79 9.53 6.60
N ASN A 167 7.44 10.59 7.11
CA ASN A 167 7.99 11.65 6.26
C ASN A 167 9.04 11.11 5.25
N ASN A 168 9.85 10.13 5.65
CA ASN A 168 10.82 9.49 4.77
C ASN A 168 10.14 8.62 3.70
N LEU A 169 9.05 7.92 4.05
CA LEU A 169 8.26 7.16 3.09
C LEU A 169 7.58 8.07 2.07
N ILE A 170 6.99 9.19 2.50
CA ILE A 170 6.38 10.16 1.57
C ILE A 170 7.40 10.65 0.53
N LYS A 171 8.65 10.91 0.94
CA LYS A 171 9.71 11.27 -0.02
C LYS A 171 9.95 10.16 -1.05
N LEU A 172 10.01 8.91 -0.62
CA LEU A 172 10.19 7.76 -1.51
C LEU A 172 8.99 7.56 -2.44
N PHE A 173 7.76 7.79 -1.96
CA PHE A 173 6.57 7.72 -2.79
C PHE A 173 6.61 8.73 -3.93
N HIS A 174 6.99 9.98 -3.64
CA HIS A 174 7.17 11.00 -4.67
C HIS A 174 8.24 10.62 -5.71
N ASP A 175 9.37 10.10 -5.24
CA ASP A 175 10.48 9.77 -6.13
C ASP A 175 10.16 8.54 -7.02
N LYS A 176 9.21 7.70 -6.60
CA LYS A 176 8.83 6.44 -7.26
C LYS A 176 7.36 6.40 -7.72
N GLU A 177 6.72 7.54 -7.81
CA GLU A 177 5.30 7.71 -8.16
C GLU A 177 4.89 6.86 -9.38
N LYS A 178 5.60 7.00 -10.50
CA LYS A 178 5.29 6.27 -11.74
C LYS A 178 5.27 4.75 -11.55
N ARG A 179 6.19 4.23 -10.73
CA ARG A 179 6.26 2.79 -10.44
C ARG A 179 5.11 2.31 -9.57
N ILE A 180 4.62 3.17 -8.68
CA ILE A 180 3.46 2.85 -7.83
C ILE A 180 2.19 2.79 -8.68
N TYR A 181 1.98 3.74 -9.60
CA TYR A 181 0.85 3.65 -10.55
C TYR A 181 0.94 2.42 -11.44
N GLU A 182 2.13 2.11 -11.96
CA GLU A 182 2.35 0.90 -12.76
C GLU A 182 2.04 -0.39 -11.98
N LEU A 183 2.34 -0.43 -10.69
CA LEU A 183 1.95 -1.51 -9.77
C LEU A 183 0.43 -1.63 -9.69
N ILE A 184 -0.26 -0.51 -9.43
CA ILE A 184 -1.71 -0.46 -9.29
C ILE A 184 -2.40 -0.93 -10.57
N ASP A 185 -1.97 -0.42 -11.72
CA ASP A 185 -2.52 -0.80 -13.03
C ASP A 185 -2.32 -2.28 -13.33
N THR A 186 -1.13 -2.80 -13.04
CA THR A 186 -0.80 -4.21 -13.30
C THR A 186 -1.62 -5.15 -12.40
N LEU A 187 -1.73 -4.84 -11.11
CA LEU A 187 -2.54 -5.60 -10.16
C LEU A 187 -4.03 -5.49 -10.49
N GLY A 188 -4.51 -4.28 -10.82
CA GLY A 188 -5.89 -4.03 -11.23
C GLY A 188 -6.28 -4.80 -12.48
N PHE A 189 -5.37 -4.91 -13.46
CA PHE A 189 -5.60 -5.72 -14.66
C PHE A 189 -5.73 -7.21 -14.33
N ILE A 190 -4.86 -7.74 -13.46
CA ILE A 190 -4.93 -9.14 -13.02
C ILE A 190 -6.24 -9.39 -12.25
N GLU A 191 -6.60 -8.52 -11.31
CA GLU A 191 -7.84 -8.63 -10.52
C GLU A 191 -9.08 -8.59 -11.41
N SER A 192 -9.13 -7.65 -12.36
CA SER A 192 -10.23 -7.54 -13.32
C SER A 192 -10.33 -8.80 -14.20
N SER A 193 -9.20 -9.37 -14.60
CA SER A 193 -9.18 -10.62 -15.36
C SER A 193 -9.72 -11.80 -14.56
N ILE A 194 -9.41 -11.86 -13.25
CA ILE A 194 -9.95 -12.87 -12.33
C ILE A 194 -11.47 -12.67 -12.15
N ALA A 195 -11.92 -11.43 -12.00
CA ALA A 195 -13.32 -11.11 -11.87
C ALA A 195 -14.11 -11.52 -13.11
N ILE A 196 -13.61 -11.21 -14.32
CA ILE A 196 -14.20 -11.62 -15.59
C ILE A 196 -14.28 -13.15 -15.69
N ALA A 197 -13.18 -13.86 -15.38
CA ALA A 197 -13.16 -15.32 -15.40
C ALA A 197 -14.18 -15.91 -14.42
N SER A 198 -14.29 -15.36 -13.22
CA SER A 198 -15.24 -15.80 -12.20
C SER A 198 -16.69 -15.52 -12.63
N PHE A 199 -16.94 -14.35 -13.20
CA PHE A 199 -18.26 -13.97 -13.70
C PHE A 199 -18.72 -14.88 -14.86
N ARG A 200 -17.83 -15.18 -15.81
CA ARG A 200 -18.13 -16.11 -16.90
C ARG A 200 -18.58 -17.48 -16.42
N ASN A 201 -17.98 -17.98 -15.34
CA ASN A 201 -18.36 -19.25 -14.74
C ASN A 201 -19.74 -19.25 -14.04
N MET A 202 -20.32 -18.08 -13.81
CA MET A 202 -21.66 -17.92 -13.23
C MET A 202 -22.74 -17.81 -14.30
N LEU A 203 -22.36 -17.57 -15.57
CA LEU A 203 -23.28 -17.42 -16.68
C LEU A 203 -23.48 -18.74 -17.41
N ASP A 204 -24.73 -19.08 -17.72
CA ASP A 204 -25.08 -20.26 -18.52
C ASP A 204 -24.56 -20.13 -19.96
N ALA A 205 -24.53 -18.89 -20.49
CA ALA A 205 -24.00 -18.58 -21.81
C ALA A 205 -23.29 -17.21 -21.82
N TRP A 206 -22.19 -17.10 -22.54
CA TRP A 206 -21.50 -15.85 -22.74
C TRP A 206 -20.75 -15.87 -24.10
N CYS A 207 -20.49 -14.71 -24.67
CA CYS A 207 -19.71 -14.59 -25.91
C CYS A 207 -18.63 -13.51 -25.77
N ILE A 208 -17.62 -13.57 -26.62
CA ILE A 208 -16.63 -12.51 -26.79
C ILE A 208 -17.08 -11.67 -27.97
N PRO A 209 -17.27 -10.34 -27.80
CA PRO A 209 -17.61 -9.48 -28.91
C PRO A 209 -16.49 -9.44 -29.97
N GLU A 210 -16.87 -9.52 -31.23
CA GLU A 210 -15.97 -9.29 -32.35
C GLU A 210 -16.12 -7.84 -32.82
N PHE A 211 -15.00 -7.11 -32.83
CA PHE A 211 -14.98 -5.74 -33.34
C PHE A 211 -14.67 -5.77 -34.83
N LYS A 212 -15.58 -5.25 -35.64
CA LYS A 212 -15.38 -5.05 -37.09
C LYS A 212 -14.96 -3.60 -37.32
N ASN A 213 -13.96 -3.43 -38.19
CA ASN A 213 -13.50 -2.09 -38.61
C ASN A 213 -14.36 -1.58 -39.79
N ASP A 214 -15.68 -1.59 -39.63
CA ASP A 214 -16.57 -1.02 -40.64
C ASP A 214 -16.85 0.45 -40.35
N SER A 215 -17.03 1.23 -41.39
CA SER A 215 -17.31 2.67 -41.32
C SER A 215 -18.66 2.98 -40.67
N ASP A 216 -19.55 2.01 -40.67
CA ASP A 216 -20.88 2.13 -40.07
C ASP A 216 -20.95 1.48 -38.68
N MET A 217 -21.43 2.24 -37.71
CA MET A 217 -21.58 1.77 -36.34
C MET A 217 -22.77 0.80 -36.27
N GLN A 218 -22.51 -0.50 -36.42
CA GLN A 218 -23.54 -1.56 -36.38
C GLN A 218 -23.30 -2.45 -35.14
N LEU A 219 -24.33 -2.67 -34.36
CA LEU A 219 -24.36 -3.67 -33.29
C LEU A 219 -25.23 -4.87 -33.75
N GLU A 220 -24.58 -5.99 -34.08
CA GLU A 220 -25.27 -7.24 -34.38
C GLU A 220 -25.22 -8.15 -33.17
N VAL A 221 -26.37 -8.49 -32.60
CA VAL A 221 -26.48 -9.37 -31.45
C VAL A 221 -27.37 -10.58 -31.83
N ARG A 222 -26.87 -11.78 -31.52
CA ARG A 222 -27.57 -13.04 -31.79
C ARG A 222 -27.85 -13.77 -30.48
N ASN A 223 -29.02 -14.37 -30.33
CA ASN A 223 -29.44 -15.16 -29.16
C ASN A 223 -29.34 -14.39 -27.83
N VAL A 224 -29.98 -13.23 -27.77
CA VAL A 224 -30.13 -12.45 -26.54
C VAL A 224 -31.30 -12.99 -25.74
N TYR A 225 -31.07 -13.37 -24.48
CA TYR A 225 -32.10 -13.81 -23.54
C TYR A 225 -32.26 -12.81 -22.42
#